data_a2b28e9fa19c7b17dd72215a5a5b6906
#
_entry.id   a2b28e9fa19c7b17dd72215a5a5b6906
#
_cell.length_a   1.000
_cell.length_b   1.000
_cell.length_c   1.000
_cell.angle_alpha   90.00
_cell.angle_beta   90.00
_cell.angle_gamma   90.00
#
_symmetry.space_group_name_H-M   'P 1'
#
loop_
_entity.id
_entity.type
_entity.pdbx_description
1 polymer ?
#
loop_
_entity_poly.entity_id
_entity_poly.type
_entity_poly.pdbx_seq_one_letter_code
_entity_poly.pdbx_strand_id
1 'polypeptide(L)'
;YPDRDGKVTLDACIMDEKGNCGAVMAIEHIMHPIKVARLVMEKTPHVQLVGEGALQFALTEGFKKENLLTPESEKAWREWLKTSKYDPMTIPKILEKTNQQEPYPWPVAALNHDTIGMIAIDTDGNISGACTTSGMAFKMRGRVGDSPIIGAGLFVDNEIGAATSTGVGEEVVKICGSHTVVEMMRHGASPEEACKEAIRRIVKNNGVNAKNVQVGFLAVNKK
;
A
#
# COMPACT_ATOMS: atom_id res chain seq x y z
N TYR A 1 9.80 1.56 7.92
CA TYR A 1 9.83 2.70 8.85
C TYR A 1 8.53 2.76 9.65
N PRO A 2 8.57 3.28 10.91
CA PRO A 2 7.36 3.50 11.69
C PRO A 2 6.57 4.71 11.18
N ASP A 3 5.32 4.83 11.66
CA ASP A 3 4.55 6.05 11.56
C ASP A 3 5.13 7.15 12.48
N ARG A 4 4.54 8.33 12.47
CA ARG A 4 5.02 9.47 13.27
C ARG A 4 4.94 9.25 14.77
N ASP A 5 4.12 8.28 15.23
CA ASP A 5 4.00 7.90 16.65
C ASP A 5 4.91 6.73 17.04
N GLY A 6 5.79 6.29 16.13
CA GLY A 6 6.75 5.21 16.38
C GLY A 6 6.18 3.81 16.24
N LYS A 7 5.02 3.65 15.63
CA LYS A 7 4.38 2.34 15.39
C LYS A 7 4.63 1.87 13.97
N VAL A 8 5.04 0.61 13.82
CA VAL A 8 5.17 -0.03 12.52
C VAL A 8 3.86 -0.70 12.16
N THR A 9 3.23 -0.21 11.11
CA THR A 9 2.02 -0.79 10.52
C THR A 9 2.34 -1.27 9.12
N LEU A 10 1.88 -2.47 8.78
CA LEU A 10 2.09 -3.10 7.48
C LEU A 10 0.76 -3.24 6.75
N ASP A 11 0.86 -3.23 5.42
CA ASP A 11 -0.26 -3.39 4.51
C ASP A 11 0.07 -4.48 3.50
N ALA A 12 -0.93 -5.24 3.06
CA ALA A 12 -0.76 -6.22 1.99
C ALA A 12 -2.07 -6.53 1.28
N CYS A 13 -1.99 -6.88 0.00
CA CYS A 13 -3.07 -7.53 -0.73
C CYS A 13 -2.56 -8.63 -1.66
N ILE A 14 -3.45 -9.54 -1.99
CA ILE A 14 -3.22 -10.64 -2.92
C ILE A 14 -4.46 -10.84 -3.80
N MET A 15 -4.26 -11.29 -5.02
CA MET A 15 -5.34 -11.62 -5.95
C MET A 15 -4.95 -12.83 -6.78
N ASP A 16 -5.86 -13.79 -6.93
CA ASP A 16 -5.66 -15.00 -7.71
C ASP A 16 -6.24 -14.90 -9.13
N GLU A 17 -6.04 -15.97 -9.91
CA GLU A 17 -6.50 -16.11 -11.30
C GLU A 17 -8.02 -16.17 -11.45
N LYS A 18 -8.76 -16.45 -10.37
CA LYS A 18 -10.24 -16.52 -10.35
C LYS A 18 -10.89 -15.21 -9.93
N GLY A 19 -10.07 -14.19 -9.64
CA GLY A 19 -10.53 -12.92 -9.14
C GLY A 19 -10.80 -12.91 -7.63
N ASN A 20 -10.49 -14.00 -6.90
CA ASN A 20 -10.52 -13.94 -5.44
C ASN A 20 -9.42 -13.02 -4.95
N CYS A 21 -9.70 -12.28 -3.88
CA CYS A 21 -8.71 -11.38 -3.31
C CYS A 21 -8.81 -11.32 -1.78
N GLY A 22 -7.70 -10.92 -1.18
CA GLY A 22 -7.62 -10.69 0.25
C GLY A 22 -6.65 -9.56 0.56
N ALA A 23 -6.97 -8.77 1.58
CA ALA A 23 -6.12 -7.67 2.01
C ALA A 23 -6.12 -7.48 3.52
N VAL A 24 -5.01 -6.96 4.03
CA VAL A 24 -4.90 -6.45 5.39
C VAL A 24 -4.29 -5.05 5.37
N MET A 25 -4.83 -4.17 6.21
CA MET A 25 -4.45 -2.77 6.27
C MET A 25 -4.09 -2.37 7.69
N ALA A 26 -3.00 -1.60 7.82
CA ALA A 26 -2.53 -1.07 9.09
C ALA A 26 -2.40 -2.14 10.19
N ILE A 27 -1.99 -3.35 9.82
CA ILE A 27 -1.76 -4.44 10.78
C ILE A 27 -0.42 -4.22 11.51
N GLU A 28 -0.43 -4.34 12.83
CA GLU A 28 0.75 -4.27 13.68
C GLU A 28 1.22 -5.67 14.07
N HIS A 29 2.48 -5.80 14.45
CA HIS A 29 3.06 -7.00 15.07
C HIS A 29 3.14 -8.26 14.19
N ILE A 30 2.83 -8.21 12.93
CA ILE A 30 2.91 -9.36 12.01
C ILE A 30 3.94 -9.07 10.92
N MET A 31 5.07 -9.78 10.94
CA MET A 31 6.18 -9.60 9.99
C MET A 31 5.78 -9.86 8.53
N HIS A 32 4.87 -10.78 8.28
CA HIS A 32 4.47 -11.19 6.94
C HIS A 32 2.98 -10.97 6.69
N PRO A 33 2.51 -9.71 6.52
CA PRO A 33 1.10 -9.39 6.35
C PRO A 33 0.48 -10.06 5.12
N ILE A 34 1.27 -10.34 4.08
CA ILE A 34 0.79 -11.02 2.88
C ILE A 34 0.25 -12.42 3.16
N LYS A 35 0.80 -13.14 4.14
CA LYS A 35 0.28 -14.44 4.56
C LYS A 35 -1.09 -14.32 5.21
N VAL A 36 -1.32 -13.25 5.97
CA VAL A 36 -2.63 -12.96 6.57
C VAL A 36 -3.64 -12.55 5.49
N ALA A 37 -3.25 -11.70 4.55
CA ALA A 37 -4.08 -11.32 3.41
C ALA A 37 -4.54 -12.55 2.61
N ARG A 38 -3.66 -13.52 2.39
CA ARG A 38 -3.98 -14.80 1.76
C ARG A 38 -5.03 -15.58 2.57
N LEU A 39 -4.87 -15.68 3.87
CA LEU A 39 -5.86 -16.37 4.72
C LEU A 39 -7.20 -15.65 4.77
N VAL A 40 -7.23 -14.32 4.69
CA VAL A 40 -8.49 -13.57 4.52
C VAL A 40 -9.20 -14.04 3.26
N MET A 41 -8.50 -14.12 2.13
CA MET A 41 -9.04 -14.61 0.86
C MET A 41 -9.53 -16.06 0.94
N GLU A 42 -8.73 -16.97 1.56
CA GLU A 42 -8.98 -18.41 1.52
C GLU A 42 -9.98 -18.90 2.58
N LYS A 43 -10.10 -18.21 3.73
CA LYS A 43 -10.81 -18.72 4.90
C LYS A 43 -11.98 -17.88 5.36
N THR A 44 -12.20 -16.71 4.76
CA THR A 44 -13.29 -15.81 5.18
C THR A 44 -14.17 -15.41 4.00
N PRO A 45 -15.42 -14.99 4.23
CA PRO A 45 -16.26 -14.41 3.19
C PRO A 45 -15.89 -12.94 2.91
N HIS A 46 -14.91 -12.40 3.62
CA HIS A 46 -14.48 -11.00 3.52
C HIS A 46 -13.24 -10.89 2.63
N VAL A 47 -13.07 -9.72 2.04
CA VAL A 47 -11.88 -9.42 1.22
C VAL A 47 -10.87 -8.52 1.93
N GLN A 48 -11.25 -7.86 3.04
CA GLN A 48 -10.37 -6.91 3.72
C GLN A 48 -10.57 -6.96 5.24
N LEU A 49 -9.46 -6.95 5.99
CA LEU A 49 -9.43 -6.75 7.43
C LEU A 49 -8.46 -5.63 7.78
N VAL A 50 -8.75 -4.86 8.85
CA VAL A 50 -8.00 -3.65 9.20
C VAL A 50 -7.55 -3.67 10.67
N GLY A 51 -6.33 -3.19 10.93
CA GLY A 51 -5.82 -2.85 12.26
C GLY A 51 -5.93 -3.98 13.28
N GLU A 52 -6.51 -3.70 14.44
CA GLU A 52 -6.64 -4.67 15.52
C GLU A 52 -7.49 -5.89 15.14
N GLY A 53 -8.52 -5.72 14.31
CA GLY A 53 -9.33 -6.84 13.80
C GLY A 53 -8.51 -7.79 12.92
N ALA A 54 -7.65 -7.24 12.06
CA ALA A 54 -6.71 -8.04 11.26
C ALA A 54 -5.70 -8.77 12.14
N LEU A 55 -5.19 -8.12 13.19
CA LEU A 55 -4.28 -8.73 14.16
C LEU A 55 -4.97 -9.87 14.93
N GLN A 56 -6.18 -9.67 15.41
CA GLN A 56 -6.94 -10.72 16.10
C GLN A 56 -7.13 -11.94 15.21
N PHE A 57 -7.54 -11.73 13.95
CA PHE A 57 -7.64 -12.82 12.98
C PHE A 57 -6.30 -13.53 12.77
N ALA A 58 -5.21 -12.79 12.59
CA ALA A 58 -3.88 -13.38 12.44
C ALA A 58 -3.49 -14.26 13.64
N LEU A 59 -3.75 -13.79 14.87
CA LEU A 59 -3.47 -14.55 16.08
C LEU A 59 -4.30 -15.83 16.18
N THR A 60 -5.57 -15.81 15.78
CA THR A 60 -6.41 -17.04 15.72
C THR A 60 -5.92 -18.04 14.67
N GLU A 61 -5.27 -17.56 13.61
CA GLU A 61 -4.63 -18.38 12.58
C GLU A 61 -3.20 -18.83 12.95
N GLY A 62 -2.76 -18.59 14.19
CA GLY A 62 -1.51 -19.09 14.73
C GLY A 62 -0.28 -18.21 14.52
N PHE A 63 -0.45 -17.01 13.99
CA PHE A 63 0.66 -16.03 13.93
C PHE A 63 1.03 -15.57 15.35
N LYS A 64 2.29 -15.16 15.49
CA LYS A 64 2.80 -14.63 16.77
C LYS A 64 3.04 -13.13 16.63
N LYS A 65 2.85 -12.40 17.73
CA LYS A 65 3.23 -10.99 17.79
C LYS A 65 4.74 -10.83 17.77
N GLU A 66 5.23 -9.95 16.90
CA GLU A 66 6.63 -9.60 16.77
C GLU A 66 6.84 -8.09 16.96
N ASN A 67 8.02 -7.69 17.43
CA ASN A 67 8.40 -6.29 17.41
C ASN A 67 8.99 -5.95 16.03
N LEU A 68 8.28 -5.13 15.28
CA LEU A 68 8.67 -4.75 13.92
C LEU A 68 9.56 -3.49 13.87
N LEU A 69 9.67 -2.77 14.98
CA LEU A 69 10.53 -1.58 15.07
C LEU A 69 11.99 -2.02 15.26
N THR A 70 12.77 -1.93 14.20
CA THR A 70 14.20 -2.24 14.26
C THR A 70 15.00 -1.08 14.91
N PRO A 71 16.19 -1.34 15.49
CA PRO A 71 17.02 -0.28 16.04
C PRO A 71 17.34 0.83 15.05
N GLU A 72 17.55 0.49 13.77
CA GLU A 72 17.84 1.44 12.69
C GLU A 72 16.62 2.33 12.39
N SER A 73 15.44 1.74 12.29
CA SER A 73 14.20 2.48 12.01
C SER A 73 13.78 3.34 13.22
N GLU A 74 14.01 2.87 14.44
CA GLU A 74 13.80 3.66 15.65
C GLU A 74 14.74 4.87 15.70
N LYS A 75 16.03 4.66 15.40
CA LYS A 75 17.02 5.76 15.32
C LYS A 75 16.60 6.81 14.30
N ALA A 76 16.20 6.39 13.10
CA ALA A 76 15.75 7.31 12.06
C ALA A 76 14.50 8.10 12.50
N TRP A 77 13.53 7.45 13.16
CA TRP A 77 12.35 8.10 13.70
C TRP A 77 12.70 9.13 14.78
N ARG A 78 13.59 8.81 15.70
CA ARG A 78 14.04 9.74 16.75
C ARG A 78 14.77 10.96 16.18
N GLU A 79 15.57 10.79 15.11
CA GLU A 79 16.20 11.92 14.40
C GLU A 79 15.15 12.78 13.68
N TRP A 80 14.17 12.14 13.01
CA TRP A 80 13.08 12.87 12.38
C TRP A 80 12.28 13.70 13.39
N LEU A 81 12.00 13.19 14.59
CA LEU A 81 11.28 13.94 15.63
C LEU A 81 12.00 15.24 16.04
N LYS A 82 13.35 15.29 16.02
CA LYS A 82 14.11 16.50 16.37
C LYS A 82 13.88 17.65 15.37
N THR A 83 13.59 17.35 14.12
CA THR A 83 13.46 18.32 13.03
C THR A 83 12.03 18.57 12.59
N SER A 84 11.15 17.61 12.78
CA SER A 84 9.77 17.66 12.30
C SER A 84 8.84 18.59 13.07
N LYS A 85 9.23 19.03 14.28
CA LYS A 85 8.40 19.73 15.25
C LYS A 85 7.11 18.96 15.62
N TYR A 86 7.07 17.66 15.32
CA TYR A 86 5.96 16.78 15.67
C TYR A 86 6.13 16.29 17.11
N ASP A 87 5.05 16.36 17.88
CA ASP A 87 4.95 15.77 19.21
C ASP A 87 4.02 14.55 19.11
N PRO A 88 4.50 13.33 19.38
CA PRO A 88 3.69 12.12 19.26
C PRO A 88 2.38 12.23 20.04
N MET A 89 1.29 11.86 19.37
CA MET A 89 -0.06 12.00 19.92
C MET A 89 -0.32 10.94 20.98
N THR A 90 -0.56 11.38 22.20
CA THR A 90 -1.15 10.54 23.25
C THR A 90 -2.65 10.76 23.31
N ILE A 91 -3.42 9.78 23.82
CA ILE A 91 -4.89 9.92 23.97
C ILE A 91 -5.29 11.19 24.72
N PRO A 92 -4.63 11.60 25.84
CA PRO A 92 -4.93 12.88 26.49
C PRO A 92 -4.72 14.10 25.57
N LYS A 93 -3.64 14.11 24.78
CA LYS A 93 -3.34 15.22 23.84
C LYS A 93 -4.35 15.32 22.69
N ILE A 94 -4.92 14.18 22.26
CA ILE A 94 -5.96 14.18 21.22
C ILE A 94 -7.20 14.93 21.71
N LEU A 95 -7.58 14.75 22.96
CA LEU A 95 -8.74 15.40 23.56
C LEU A 95 -8.54 16.91 23.75
N GLU A 96 -7.30 17.38 23.91
CA GLU A 96 -6.97 18.79 24.08
C GLU A 96 -6.86 19.57 22.75
N LYS A 97 -6.51 18.89 21.65
CA LYS A 97 -6.19 19.51 20.34
C LYS A 97 -7.35 19.61 19.35
N THR A 98 -8.60 19.45 19.76
CA THR A 98 -9.76 19.42 18.85
C THR A 98 -9.99 20.69 18.01
N ASN A 99 -9.19 21.76 18.15
CA ASN A 99 -9.42 23.06 17.49
C ASN A 99 -8.25 23.63 16.67
N GLN A 100 -7.18 22.91 16.39
CA GLN A 100 -6.08 23.45 15.57
C GLN A 100 -5.79 22.52 14.38
N GLN A 101 -6.28 22.88 13.19
CA GLN A 101 -5.85 22.30 11.92
C GLN A 101 -4.57 23.01 11.46
N GLU A 102 -3.41 22.48 11.82
CA GLU A 102 -2.18 22.82 11.11
C GLU A 102 -2.14 22.00 9.80
N PRO A 103 -1.79 22.64 8.66
CA PRO A 103 -1.59 21.92 7.42
C PRO A 103 -0.49 20.86 7.64
N TYR A 104 -0.79 19.62 7.31
CA TYR A 104 0.20 18.52 7.38
C TYR A 104 1.30 18.79 6.35
N PRO A 105 2.55 19.09 6.76
CA PRO A 105 3.64 19.18 5.80
C PRO A 105 3.87 17.78 5.23
N TRP A 106 3.67 17.62 3.93
CA TRP A 106 4.05 16.39 3.23
C TRP A 106 5.53 16.14 3.52
N PRO A 107 5.89 15.01 4.15
CA PRO A 107 7.29 14.69 4.24
C PRO A 107 7.81 14.56 2.81
N VAL A 108 8.83 15.33 2.48
CA VAL A 108 9.61 15.15 1.24
C VAL A 108 10.41 13.86 1.44
N ALA A 109 9.71 12.75 1.55
CA ALA A 109 10.29 11.42 1.67
C ALA A 109 10.36 10.78 0.28
N ALA A 110 10.94 11.52 -0.67
CA ALA A 110 11.08 11.06 -2.05
C ALA A 110 11.97 9.81 -2.21
N LEU A 111 12.51 9.23 -1.14
CA LEU A 111 13.54 8.18 -1.25
C LEU A 111 13.33 6.97 -0.34
N ASN A 112 12.27 6.90 0.47
CA ASN A 112 12.08 5.82 1.44
C ASN A 112 10.72 5.16 1.29
N HIS A 113 10.57 4.33 0.27
CA HIS A 113 9.49 3.37 0.16
C HIS A 113 10.06 1.95 0.04
N ASP A 114 9.32 1.01 0.62
CA ASP A 114 9.68 -0.39 0.71
C ASP A 114 8.62 -1.30 0.09
N THR A 115 7.79 -0.74 -0.80
CA THR A 115 6.73 -1.47 -1.48
C THR A 115 7.32 -2.55 -2.38
N ILE A 116 6.79 -3.77 -2.22
CA ILE A 116 7.08 -4.91 -3.08
C ILE A 116 5.77 -5.30 -3.79
N GLY A 117 5.76 -5.14 -5.11
CA GLY A 117 4.72 -5.68 -5.97
C GLY A 117 5.26 -6.86 -6.77
N MET A 118 4.47 -7.92 -6.89
CA MET A 118 4.84 -9.13 -7.64
C MET A 118 3.66 -9.61 -8.46
N ILE A 119 3.92 -9.97 -9.70
CA ILE A 119 2.99 -10.68 -10.59
C ILE A 119 3.64 -12.02 -10.95
N ALA A 120 2.88 -13.09 -10.85
CA ALA A 120 3.31 -14.44 -11.19
C ALA A 120 2.41 -15.02 -12.28
N ILE A 121 3.02 -15.77 -13.20
CA ILE A 121 2.33 -16.51 -14.27
C ILE A 121 2.75 -17.96 -14.13
N ASP A 122 1.79 -18.87 -14.05
CA ASP A 122 2.05 -20.30 -13.99
C ASP A 122 2.28 -20.92 -15.38
N THR A 123 2.56 -22.20 -15.43
CA THR A 123 2.78 -22.96 -16.69
C THR A 123 1.55 -23.02 -17.58
N ASP A 124 0.35 -22.85 -17.02
CA ASP A 124 -0.91 -22.85 -17.76
C ASP A 124 -1.30 -21.45 -18.21
N GLY A 125 -0.45 -20.45 -17.90
CA GLY A 125 -0.66 -19.05 -18.22
C GLY A 125 -1.60 -18.32 -17.27
N ASN A 126 -1.94 -18.90 -16.10
CA ASN A 126 -2.76 -18.19 -15.10
C ASN A 126 -1.94 -17.13 -14.37
N ILE A 127 -2.57 -16.00 -14.12
CA ILE A 127 -1.93 -14.84 -13.53
C ILE A 127 -2.45 -14.65 -12.10
N SER A 128 -1.53 -14.42 -11.18
CA SER A 128 -1.82 -13.98 -9.81
C SER A 128 -0.87 -12.87 -9.40
N GLY A 129 -1.19 -12.15 -8.33
CA GLY A 129 -0.34 -11.05 -7.89
C GLY A 129 -0.46 -10.75 -6.41
N ALA A 130 0.53 -10.05 -5.89
CA ALA A 130 0.61 -9.63 -4.50
C ALA A 130 1.30 -8.29 -4.37
N CYS A 131 0.90 -7.50 -3.38
CA CYS A 131 1.56 -6.25 -3.04
C CYS A 131 1.64 -6.10 -1.52
N THR A 132 2.77 -5.62 -1.00
CA THR A 132 2.97 -5.40 0.44
C THR A 132 3.92 -4.24 0.70
N THR A 133 3.74 -3.58 1.84
CA THR A 133 4.51 -2.38 2.20
C THR A 133 4.44 -2.10 3.71
N SER A 134 5.41 -1.33 4.23
CA SER A 134 5.23 -0.59 5.50
C SER A 134 4.68 0.83 5.28
N GLY A 135 4.45 1.21 4.03
CA GLY A 135 3.95 2.53 3.64
C GLY A 135 5.03 3.61 3.65
N MET A 136 4.60 4.84 3.77
CA MET A 136 5.48 6.01 3.81
C MET A 136 6.14 6.13 5.18
N ALA A 137 7.44 6.47 5.22
CA ALA A 137 8.14 6.74 6.47
C ALA A 137 7.50 7.91 7.24
N PHE A 138 7.33 7.74 8.53
CA PHE A 138 6.77 8.74 9.45
C PHE A 138 5.38 9.24 9.06
N LYS A 139 4.62 8.38 8.36
CA LYS A 139 3.24 8.64 7.95
C LYS A 139 2.35 9.01 9.12
N MET A 140 1.25 9.69 8.85
CA MET A 140 0.20 9.91 9.84
C MET A 140 -0.29 8.56 10.35
N ARG A 141 -0.52 8.42 11.67
CA ARG A 141 -1.08 7.19 12.22
C ARG A 141 -2.44 6.89 11.59
N GLY A 142 -2.59 5.64 11.13
CA GLY A 142 -3.78 5.20 10.39
C GLY A 142 -3.75 5.48 8.89
N ARG A 143 -2.70 6.14 8.36
CA ARG A 143 -2.56 6.32 6.91
C ARG A 143 -2.31 4.96 6.24
N VAL A 144 -3.10 4.70 5.21
CA VAL A 144 -2.95 3.57 4.28
C VAL A 144 -2.72 4.14 2.89
N GLY A 145 -1.74 3.58 2.14
CA GLY A 145 -1.46 3.94 0.75
C GLY A 145 -2.26 3.09 -0.23
N ASP A 146 -1.72 2.94 -1.43
CA ASP A 146 -2.30 2.13 -2.51
C ASP A 146 -2.14 0.62 -2.32
N SER A 147 -1.04 0.20 -1.70
CA SER A 147 -0.57 -1.20 -1.72
C SER A 147 -1.59 -2.26 -1.26
N PRO A 148 -2.46 -2.04 -0.24
CA PRO A 148 -3.45 -3.04 0.14
C PRO A 148 -4.79 -2.88 -0.59
N ILE A 149 -4.92 -1.91 -1.48
CA ILE A 149 -6.17 -1.58 -2.15
C ILE A 149 -6.20 -2.27 -3.52
N ILE A 150 -7.06 -3.28 -3.66
CA ILE A 150 -7.32 -3.92 -4.95
C ILE A 150 -7.86 -2.88 -5.93
N GLY A 151 -7.23 -2.81 -7.09
CA GLY A 151 -7.49 -1.78 -8.11
C GLY A 151 -6.53 -0.58 -8.04
N ALA A 152 -5.90 -0.33 -6.89
CA ALA A 152 -4.87 0.70 -6.76
C ALA A 152 -3.47 0.10 -6.79
N GLY A 153 -3.01 -0.52 -5.71
CA GLY A 153 -1.67 -1.13 -5.62
C GLY A 153 -1.50 -2.41 -6.42
N LEU A 154 -2.59 -3.14 -6.62
CA LEU A 154 -2.62 -4.40 -7.38
C LEU A 154 -3.98 -4.56 -8.07
N PHE A 155 -3.96 -5.07 -9.31
CA PHE A 155 -5.14 -5.62 -9.96
C PHE A 155 -4.76 -6.78 -10.89
N VAL A 156 -5.54 -7.86 -10.84
CA VAL A 156 -5.35 -9.04 -11.69
C VAL A 156 -6.66 -9.36 -12.40
N ASP A 157 -6.57 -9.57 -13.70
CA ASP A 157 -7.63 -10.13 -14.52
C ASP A 157 -7.03 -11.22 -15.39
N ASN A 158 -7.40 -12.47 -15.14
CA ASN A 158 -6.78 -13.61 -15.81
C ASN A 158 -7.06 -13.69 -17.32
N GLU A 159 -8.01 -12.93 -17.84
CA GLU A 159 -8.29 -12.86 -19.29
C GLU A 159 -7.43 -11.78 -19.98
N ILE A 160 -7.01 -10.76 -19.24
CA ILE A 160 -6.36 -9.56 -19.78
C ILE A 160 -4.90 -9.47 -19.38
N GLY A 161 -4.63 -9.51 -18.06
CA GLY A 161 -3.31 -9.28 -17.51
C GLY A 161 -3.35 -8.80 -16.07
N ALA A 162 -2.25 -8.26 -15.59
CA ALA A 162 -2.15 -7.73 -14.24
C ALA A 162 -1.29 -6.48 -14.20
N ALA A 163 -1.50 -5.67 -13.16
CA ALA A 163 -0.65 -4.54 -12.86
C ALA A 163 -0.44 -4.39 -11.35
N THR A 164 0.71 -3.86 -10.97
CA THR A 164 1.03 -3.43 -9.60
C THR A 164 1.72 -2.08 -9.63
N SER A 165 1.64 -1.33 -8.54
CA SER A 165 2.15 0.03 -8.45
C SER A 165 2.98 0.26 -7.18
N THR A 166 3.74 1.35 -7.19
CA THR A 166 4.52 1.84 -6.06
C THR A 166 4.69 3.36 -6.13
N GLY A 167 5.10 3.97 -5.03
CA GLY A 167 5.43 5.39 -4.94
C GLY A 167 4.47 6.17 -4.05
N VAL A 168 4.05 7.37 -4.46
CA VAL A 168 3.07 8.18 -3.72
C VAL A 168 1.69 7.55 -3.87
N GLY A 169 1.33 6.72 -2.89
CA GLY A 169 0.12 5.89 -2.92
C GLY A 169 -1.17 6.68 -3.10
N GLU A 170 -1.23 7.89 -2.56
CA GLU A 170 -2.38 8.79 -2.71
C GLU A 170 -2.68 9.09 -4.18
N GLU A 171 -1.65 9.28 -5.01
CA GLU A 171 -1.84 9.60 -6.43
C GLU A 171 -2.29 8.36 -7.21
N VAL A 172 -1.83 7.20 -6.81
CA VAL A 172 -2.27 5.92 -7.38
C VAL A 172 -3.72 5.62 -7.04
N VAL A 173 -4.11 5.82 -5.76
CA VAL A 173 -5.50 5.63 -5.30
C VAL A 173 -6.47 6.54 -6.06
N LYS A 174 -6.13 7.82 -6.25
CA LYS A 174 -6.98 8.80 -6.94
C LYS A 174 -7.40 8.39 -8.36
N ILE A 175 -6.62 7.54 -9.01
CA ILE A 175 -6.87 7.10 -10.39
C ILE A 175 -7.21 5.61 -10.49
N CYS A 176 -7.35 4.89 -9.37
CA CYS A 176 -7.49 3.42 -9.36
C CYS A 176 -6.39 2.76 -10.20
N GLY A 177 -5.12 3.09 -9.91
CA GLY A 177 -3.99 2.99 -10.84
C GLY A 177 -3.83 1.64 -11.52
N SER A 178 -3.72 0.53 -10.77
CA SER A 178 -3.51 -0.80 -11.36
C SER A 178 -4.74 -1.28 -12.15
N HIS A 179 -5.96 -0.99 -11.69
CA HIS A 179 -7.18 -1.27 -12.44
C HIS A 179 -7.23 -0.47 -13.75
N THR A 180 -6.88 0.82 -13.70
CA THR A 180 -6.80 1.67 -14.91
C THR A 180 -5.85 1.05 -15.94
N VAL A 181 -4.68 0.58 -15.53
CA VAL A 181 -3.72 -0.06 -16.45
C VAL A 181 -4.32 -1.32 -17.09
N VAL A 182 -4.94 -2.21 -16.29
CA VAL A 182 -5.54 -3.44 -16.81
C VAL A 182 -6.71 -3.14 -17.74
N GLU A 183 -7.57 -2.16 -17.42
CA GLU A 183 -8.68 -1.76 -18.30
C GLU A 183 -8.18 -1.13 -19.61
N MET A 184 -7.11 -0.38 -19.59
CA MET A 184 -6.50 0.11 -20.84
C MET A 184 -6.01 -1.07 -21.72
N MET A 185 -5.40 -2.11 -21.10
CA MET A 185 -5.01 -3.33 -21.82
C MET A 185 -6.24 -4.10 -22.35
N ARG A 186 -7.38 -4.13 -21.62
CA ARG A 186 -8.65 -4.70 -22.09
C ARG A 186 -9.14 -4.04 -23.37
N HIS A 187 -8.95 -2.73 -23.47
CA HIS A 187 -9.28 -1.94 -24.66
C HIS A 187 -8.19 -1.91 -25.74
N GLY A 188 -7.20 -2.79 -25.65
CA GLY A 188 -6.24 -3.03 -26.73
C GLY A 188 -4.89 -2.30 -26.60
N ALA A 189 -4.68 -1.52 -25.54
CA ALA A 189 -3.39 -0.92 -25.29
C ALA A 189 -2.33 -1.98 -24.91
N SER A 190 -1.09 -1.76 -25.30
CA SER A 190 0.03 -2.53 -24.76
C SER A 190 0.25 -2.20 -23.27
N PRO A 191 0.94 -3.07 -22.48
CA PRO A 191 1.29 -2.76 -21.10
C PRO A 191 2.03 -1.42 -20.94
N GLU A 192 2.94 -1.11 -21.87
CA GLU A 192 3.68 0.15 -21.85
C GLU A 192 2.76 1.36 -22.06
N GLU A 193 1.86 1.32 -23.04
CA GLU A 193 0.91 2.41 -23.32
C GLU A 193 -0.06 2.59 -22.16
N ALA A 194 -0.53 1.51 -21.55
CA ALA A 194 -1.42 1.53 -20.40
C ALA A 194 -0.73 2.17 -19.17
N CYS A 195 0.50 1.79 -18.86
CA CYS A 195 1.29 2.42 -17.80
C CYS A 195 1.54 3.91 -18.08
N LYS A 196 1.90 4.27 -19.30
CA LYS A 196 2.09 5.69 -19.70
C LYS A 196 0.81 6.51 -19.53
N GLU A 197 -0.35 5.94 -19.81
CA GLU A 197 -1.63 6.63 -19.62
C GLU A 197 -1.93 6.85 -18.13
N ALA A 198 -1.70 5.85 -17.27
CA ALA A 198 -1.83 6.01 -15.83
C ALA A 198 -0.94 7.17 -15.31
N ILE A 199 0.32 7.21 -15.74
CA ILE A 199 1.25 8.31 -15.42
C ILE A 199 0.71 9.66 -15.93
N ARG A 200 0.19 9.74 -17.16
CA ARG A 200 -0.37 10.98 -17.72
C ARG A 200 -1.53 11.51 -16.87
N ARG A 201 -2.42 10.63 -16.37
CA ARG A 201 -3.52 11.02 -15.47
C ARG A 201 -2.98 11.62 -14.17
N ILE A 202 -1.97 11.01 -13.57
CA ILE A 202 -1.32 11.53 -12.36
C ILE A 202 -0.68 12.89 -12.64
N VAL A 203 0.08 13.02 -13.74
CA VAL A 203 0.70 14.29 -14.14
C VAL A 203 -0.35 15.38 -14.35
N LYS A 204 -1.44 15.06 -15.05
CA LYS A 204 -2.55 16.00 -15.27
C LYS A 204 -3.18 16.48 -13.97
N ASN A 205 -3.40 15.56 -13.02
CA ASN A 205 -4.04 15.89 -11.73
C ASN A 205 -3.13 16.78 -10.86
N ASN A 206 -1.81 16.64 -10.97
CA ASN A 206 -0.84 17.37 -10.14
C ASN A 206 -0.32 18.66 -10.80
N GLY A 207 -0.48 18.83 -12.11
CA GLY A 207 -0.03 20.02 -12.84
C GLY A 207 1.45 20.32 -12.60
N VAL A 208 1.76 21.54 -12.15
CA VAL A 208 3.16 21.97 -11.90
C VAL A 208 3.85 21.21 -10.76
N ASN A 209 3.09 20.56 -9.89
CA ASN A 209 3.62 19.79 -8.77
C ASN A 209 4.00 18.35 -9.19
N ALA A 210 3.65 17.91 -10.39
CA ALA A 210 3.92 16.55 -10.87
C ALA A 210 5.40 16.14 -10.77
N LYS A 211 6.34 17.10 -10.92
CA LYS A 211 7.78 16.88 -10.77
C LYS A 211 8.22 16.41 -9.38
N ASN A 212 7.37 16.60 -8.37
CA ASN A 212 7.61 16.21 -6.99
C ASN A 212 6.92 14.88 -6.64
N VAL A 213 6.22 14.26 -7.59
CA VAL A 213 5.48 13.01 -7.41
C VAL A 213 6.31 11.87 -8.01
N GLN A 214 6.60 10.86 -7.21
CA GLN A 214 7.23 9.63 -7.67
C GLN A 214 6.20 8.51 -7.63
N VAL A 215 5.96 7.88 -8.79
CA VAL A 215 5.11 6.68 -8.93
C VAL A 215 5.71 5.77 -10.00
N GLY A 216 5.45 4.47 -9.86
CA GLY A 216 5.84 3.46 -10.84
C GLY A 216 4.73 2.43 -11.03
N PHE A 217 4.59 1.93 -12.25
CA PHE A 217 3.70 0.83 -12.59
C PHE A 217 4.49 -0.29 -13.26
N LEU A 218 4.16 -1.52 -12.91
CA LEU A 218 4.56 -2.73 -13.61
C LEU A 218 3.31 -3.41 -14.13
N ALA A 219 3.31 -3.81 -15.39
CA ALA A 219 2.18 -4.51 -15.98
C ALA A 219 2.63 -5.65 -16.90
N VAL A 220 1.76 -6.65 -17.00
CA VAL A 220 1.89 -7.77 -17.94
C VAL A 220 0.52 -8.08 -18.53
N ASN A 221 0.48 -8.43 -19.81
CA ASN A 221 -0.72 -8.95 -20.47
C ASN A 221 -0.53 -10.42 -20.87
N LYS A 222 -1.59 -11.04 -21.36
CA LYS A 222 -1.59 -12.43 -21.88
C LYS A 222 -1.25 -12.55 -23.38
N LYS A 223 -0.89 -11.47 -24.02
CA LYS A 223 -0.59 -11.48 -25.46
C LYS A 223 0.89 -11.47 -25.71
#